data_7afd03e549aa92e015a510503c012e61
#
_entry.id   7afd03e549aa92e015a510503c012e61
#
_cell.length_a   1.000
_cell.length_b   1.000
_cell.length_c   1.000
_cell.angle_alpha   90.00
_cell.angle_beta   90.00
_cell.angle_gamma   90.00
#
_symmetry.space_group_name_H-M   'P 1'
#
loop_
_entity.id
_entity.type
_entity.pdbx_description
1 polymer ?
#
loop_
_entity_poly.entity_id
_entity_poly.type
_entity_poly.pdbx_seq_one_letter_code
_entity_poly.pdbx_strand_id
1 'polypeptide(L)' 'MMIEYFIEVPNTTIREERTSLDECWDICYDLAQEYGLAEVVFYALNGNRVVQGSYTDAD' A
#
# COMPACT_ATOMS: atom_id res chain seq x y z
N MET A 1 -18.83 6.90 4.09
CA MET A 1 -18.18 6.41 2.87
C MET A 1 -16.87 5.74 3.24
N MET A 2 -16.62 4.55 2.70
CA MET A 2 -15.38 3.83 2.97
C MET A 2 -14.40 4.08 1.85
N ILE A 3 -13.14 4.31 2.22
CA ILE A 3 -12.07 4.46 1.26
C ILE A 3 -11.41 3.12 1.09
N GLU A 4 -11.20 2.72 -0.16
CA GLU A 4 -10.47 1.50 -0.46
C GLU A 4 -8.99 1.85 -0.62
N TYR A 5 -8.16 1.10 0.10
CA TYR A 5 -6.72 1.24 0.03
C TYR A 5 -6.13 0.03 -0.68
N PHE A 6 -5.02 0.25 -1.33
CA PHE A 6 -4.30 -0.82 -2.00
C PHE A 6 -2.87 -0.84 -1.49
N ILE A 7 -2.36 -2.03 -1.24
CA ILE A 7 -0.96 -2.20 -0.85
C ILE A 7 -0.26 -2.79 -2.07
N GLU A 8 0.71 -2.06 -2.60
CA GLU A 8 1.39 -2.42 -3.84
C GLU A 8 2.88 -2.55 -3.63
N VAL A 9 3.46 -3.51 -4.34
CA VAL A 9 4.92 -3.62 -4.41
C VAL A 9 5.32 -3.11 -5.79
N PRO A 10 6.06 -2.00 -5.87
CA PRO A 10 6.44 -1.42 -7.16
C PRO A 10 7.19 -2.42 -8.05
N ASN A 11 6.94 -2.32 -9.34
CA ASN A 11 7.57 -3.17 -10.37
C ASN A 11 7.17 -4.63 -10.27
N THR A 12 6.07 -4.93 -9.58
CA THR A 12 5.51 -6.28 -9.51
C THR A 12 4.01 -6.18 -9.73
N THR A 13 3.35 -7.35 -9.83
CA THR A 13 1.89 -7.40 -9.92
C THR A 13 1.24 -7.57 -8.56
N ILE A 14 2.02 -7.52 -7.49
CA ILE A 14 1.51 -7.73 -6.13
C ILE A 14 0.65 -6.54 -5.73
N ARG A 15 -0.59 -6.83 -5.35
CA ARG A 15 -1.55 -5.81 -4.96
C ARG A 15 -2.60 -6.42 -4.06
N GLU A 16 -2.74 -5.86 -2.86
CA GLU A 16 -3.77 -6.26 -1.90
C GLU A 16 -4.72 -5.10 -1.69
N GLU A 17 -5.98 -5.41 -1.41
CA GLU A 17 -7.00 -4.39 -1.22
C GLU A 17 -7.59 -4.52 0.17
N ARG A 18 -7.65 -3.42 0.91
CA ARG A 18 -8.25 -3.40 2.25
C ARG A 18 -8.96 -2.06 2.46
N THR A 19 -9.91 -2.05 3.41
CA THR A 19 -10.63 -0.83 3.77
C THR A 19 -10.16 -0.26 5.10
N SER A 20 -9.39 -1.01 5.86
CA SER A 20 -8.83 -0.55 7.13
C SER A 20 -7.38 -0.13 6.94
N LEU A 21 -7.08 1.11 7.28
CA LEU A 21 -5.72 1.62 7.15
C LEU A 21 -4.75 0.87 8.06
N ASP A 22 -5.21 0.48 9.26
CA ASP A 22 -4.37 -0.28 10.18
C ASP A 22 -3.94 -1.61 9.57
N GLU A 23 -4.88 -2.32 8.93
CA GLU A 23 -4.55 -3.56 8.23
C GLU A 23 -3.59 -3.31 7.07
N CYS A 24 -3.78 -2.19 6.37
CA CYS A 24 -2.90 -1.85 5.26
C CYS A 24 -1.45 -1.68 5.72
N TRP A 25 -1.24 -1.03 6.86
CA TRP A 25 0.10 -0.84 7.37
C TRP A 25 0.77 -2.16 7.75
N ASP A 26 0.00 -3.09 8.34
CA ASP A 26 0.53 -4.41 8.69
C ASP A 26 0.95 -5.18 7.44
N ILE A 27 0.10 -5.17 6.42
CA ILE A 27 0.39 -5.87 5.17
C ILE A 27 1.57 -5.20 4.45
N CYS A 28 1.58 -3.87 4.45
CA CYS A 28 2.65 -3.11 3.80
C CYS A 28 3.99 -3.41 4.43
N TYR A 29 4.04 -3.50 5.77
CA TYR A 29 5.26 -3.81 6.47
C TYR A 29 5.77 -5.21 6.08
N ASP A 30 4.88 -6.21 6.08
CA ASP A 30 5.26 -7.57 5.72
C ASP A 30 5.77 -7.66 4.29
N LEU A 31 5.10 -7.00 3.36
CA LEU A 31 5.52 -7.00 1.96
C LEU A 31 6.85 -6.28 1.78
N ALA A 32 7.07 -5.21 2.52
CA ALA A 32 8.34 -4.50 2.45
C ALA A 32 9.49 -5.36 2.96
N GLN A 33 9.25 -6.17 4.00
CA GLN A 33 10.28 -7.09 4.50
C GLN A 33 10.63 -8.13 3.45
N GLU A 34 9.65 -8.57 2.66
CA GLU A 34 9.88 -9.63 1.69
C GLU A 34 10.43 -9.10 0.37
N TYR A 35 9.96 -7.95 -0.09
CA TYR A 35 10.27 -7.43 -1.43
C TYR A 35 11.12 -6.15 -1.42
N GLY A 36 11.39 -5.58 -0.26
CA GLY A 36 12.25 -4.41 -0.12
C GLY A 36 11.52 -3.08 -0.06
N LEU A 37 10.32 -2.99 -0.65
CA LEU A 37 9.54 -1.75 -0.67
C LEU A 37 8.08 -2.11 -0.92
N ALA A 38 7.19 -1.50 -0.15
CA ALA A 38 5.76 -1.61 -0.41
C ALA A 38 5.10 -0.28 -0.10
N GLU A 39 4.01 0.01 -0.79
CA GLU A 39 3.30 1.29 -0.68
C GLU A 39 1.84 1.07 -0.38
N VAL A 40 1.26 1.97 0.41
CA VAL A 40 -0.19 2.02 0.60
C VAL A 40 -0.69 3.20 -0.23
N VAL A 41 -1.62 2.92 -1.15
CA VAL A 41 -2.15 3.93 -2.06
C VAL A 41 -3.66 3.93 -2.02
N PHE A 42 -4.24 5.04 -2.42
CA PHE A 42 -5.67 5.13 -2.69
C PHE A 42 -5.90 6.06 -3.87
N TYR A 43 -7.12 6.07 -4.37
CA TYR A 43 -7.47 6.93 -5.50
C TYR A 43 -8.44 8.00 -5.02
N ALA A 44 -8.10 9.25 -5.31
CA ALA A 44 -8.95 10.38 -5.00
C ALA A 44 -10.21 10.36 -5.87
N LEU A 45 -11.19 11.18 -5.51
CA LEU A 45 -12.44 11.23 -6.26
C LEU A 45 -12.23 11.58 -7.74
N ASN A 46 -11.19 12.35 -8.04
CA ASN A 46 -10.87 12.71 -9.42
C ASN A 46 -10.06 11.64 -10.15
N GLY A 47 -9.84 10.49 -9.51
CA GLY A 47 -9.10 9.39 -10.12
C GLY A 47 -7.59 9.44 -9.94
N ASN A 48 -7.06 10.45 -9.27
CA ASN A 48 -5.61 10.55 -9.06
C ASN A 48 -5.14 9.52 -8.05
N ARG A 49 -4.02 8.88 -8.35
CA ARG A 49 -3.38 7.93 -7.45
C ARG A 49 -2.62 8.72 -6.38
N VAL A 50 -2.92 8.42 -5.13
CA VAL A 50 -2.28 9.10 -3.99
C VAL A 50 -1.56 8.06 -3.15
N VAL A 51 -0.28 8.26 -2.91
CA VAL A 51 0.49 7.38 -2.03
C VAL A 51 0.31 7.88 -0.60
N GLN A 52 -0.36 7.05 0.21
CA GLN A 52 -0.61 7.38 1.61
C GLN A 52 0.69 7.27 2.41
N GLY A 53 1.52 6.30 2.09
CA GLY A 53 2.80 6.10 2.72
C GLY A 53 3.45 4.83 2.21
N SER A 54 4.63 4.54 2.72
CA SER A 54 5.36 3.35 2.29
C SER A 54 6.28 2.86 3.40
N TYR A 55 6.66 1.59 3.29
CA TYR A 55 7.73 1.02 4.11
C TYR A 55 8.82 0.50 3.19
N THR A 56 10.04 0.59 3.66
CA THR A 56 11.18 0.00 2.99
C THR A 56 11.88 -0.95 3.95
N ASP A 57 12.56 -1.93 3.37
CA ASP A 57 13.42 -2.83 4.15
C ASP A 57 14.82 -2.23 4.15
N ALA A 58 14.92 -1.01 4.64
CA ALA A 58 16.19 -0.30 4.70
C ALA A 58 16.74 -0.36 6.12
N ASP A 59 17.98 -0.64 6.23
CA ASP A 59 18.66 -0.72 7.52
C ASP A 59 19.26 0.63 7.91
#